data_5a6191482d5388e4b0e077c3ad689e9c
#
_entry.id   5a6191482d5388e4b0e077c3ad689e9c
#
_cell.length_a   1.000
_cell.length_b   1.000
_cell.length_c   1.000
_cell.angle_alpha   90.00
_cell.angle_beta   90.00
_cell.angle_gamma   90.00
#
_symmetry.space_group_name_H-M   'P 1'
#
loop_
_entity.id
_entity.type
_entity.pdbx_description
1 polymer ?
#
loop_
_entity_poly.entity_id
_entity_poly.type
_entity_poly.pdbx_seq_one_letter_code
_entity_poly.pdbx_strand_id
1 'polypeptide(L)'
;MDFKISPEIAVLRDRIARFVDQDVLPVEADRSAWDPHENIGYGTLQTLRRKARQEGLWCLQLSLEAGGLGLSKVGMAVCYEVMNRSIFGPVVFNSAAPDDGNMMVLEKLGTAEQKSRWLARIELFAETPQSQTIIGEAEVFLE
;
A
#
# COMPACT_ATOMS: atom_id res chain seq x y z
N MET A 1 -27.92 -1.23 4.60
CA MET A 1 -26.42 -1.28 4.55
C MET A 1 -25.96 -1.29 6.01
N ASP A 2 -25.19 -2.29 6.42
CA ASP A 2 -24.69 -2.36 7.81
C ASP A 2 -23.28 -1.75 7.85
N PHE A 3 -23.09 -0.70 8.63
CA PHE A 3 -21.82 -0.02 8.84
C PHE A 3 -21.10 -0.45 10.12
N LYS A 4 -21.56 -1.53 10.74
CA LYS A 4 -20.86 -2.05 11.92
C LYS A 4 -19.47 -2.53 11.54
N ILE A 5 -18.51 -2.07 12.30
CA ILE A 5 -17.12 -2.52 12.19
C ILE A 5 -17.02 -3.86 12.91
N SER A 6 -16.59 -4.91 12.21
CA SER A 6 -16.36 -6.20 12.86
C SER A 6 -15.17 -6.13 13.83
N PRO A 7 -15.12 -6.98 14.86
CA PRO A 7 -13.99 -7.01 15.79
C PRO A 7 -12.64 -7.20 15.09
N GLU A 8 -12.58 -8.01 14.03
CA GLU A 8 -11.38 -8.27 13.25
C GLU A 8 -10.88 -6.99 12.56
N ILE A 9 -11.79 -6.22 11.94
CA ILE A 9 -11.47 -4.94 11.31
C ILE A 9 -11.03 -3.92 12.36
N ALA A 10 -11.67 -3.89 13.53
CA ALA A 10 -11.26 -3.00 14.62
C ALA A 10 -9.83 -3.31 15.09
N VAL A 11 -9.50 -4.59 15.28
CA VAL A 11 -8.13 -5.02 15.63
C VAL A 11 -7.12 -4.64 14.56
N LEU A 12 -7.45 -4.85 13.28
CA LEU A 12 -6.57 -4.48 12.16
C LEU A 12 -6.36 -2.97 12.09
N ARG A 13 -7.42 -2.17 12.20
CA ARG A 13 -7.35 -0.71 12.29
C ARG A 13 -6.40 -0.25 13.41
N ASP A 14 -6.53 -0.83 14.60
CA ASP A 14 -5.72 -0.46 15.76
C ASP A 14 -4.25 -0.86 15.59
N ARG A 15 -3.97 -1.93 14.83
CA ARG A 15 -2.61 -2.31 14.44
C ARG A 15 -2.01 -1.31 13.47
N ILE A 16 -2.76 -0.91 12.44
CA ILE A 16 -2.33 0.11 11.47
C ILE A 16 -2.12 1.45 12.19
N ALA A 17 -3.05 1.86 13.06
CA ALA A 17 -2.91 3.09 13.83
C ALA A 17 -1.62 3.11 14.66
N ARG A 18 -1.31 2.02 15.35
CA ARG A 18 -0.05 1.90 16.13
C ARG A 18 1.18 2.00 15.23
N PHE A 19 1.18 1.31 14.10
CA PHE A 19 2.29 1.38 13.14
C PHE A 19 2.48 2.81 12.64
N VAL A 20 1.40 3.50 12.27
CA VAL A 20 1.46 4.91 11.85
C VAL A 20 2.02 5.78 12.96
N ASP A 21 1.53 5.64 14.19
CA ASP A 21 1.96 6.46 15.33
C ASP A 21 3.43 6.20 15.73
N GLN A 22 3.87 4.96 15.68
CA GLN A 22 5.19 4.57 16.20
C GLN A 22 6.29 4.61 15.14
N ASP A 23 5.97 4.38 13.89
CA ASP A 23 6.96 4.19 12.83
C ASP A 23 6.86 5.24 11.71
N VAL A 24 5.67 5.68 11.32
CA VAL A 24 5.52 6.55 10.16
C VAL A 24 5.54 8.03 10.55
N LEU A 25 4.76 8.44 11.55
CA LEU A 25 4.72 9.83 12.00
C LEU A 25 6.07 10.39 12.49
N PRO A 26 6.91 9.61 13.22
CA PRO A 26 8.26 10.08 13.55
C PRO A 26 9.12 10.35 12.32
N VAL A 27 9.01 9.53 11.28
CA VAL A 27 9.72 9.73 10.00
C VAL A 27 9.19 10.95 9.26
N GLU A 28 7.88 11.16 9.26
CA GLU A 28 7.26 12.36 8.66
C GLU A 28 7.71 13.65 9.37
N ALA A 29 7.88 13.60 10.69
CA ALA A 29 8.37 14.74 11.47
C ALA A 29 9.86 15.04 11.26
N ASP A 30 10.66 14.05 10.83
CA ASP A 30 12.09 14.20 10.58
C ASP A 30 12.36 14.57 9.12
N ARG A 31 12.63 15.85 8.88
CA ARG A 31 12.95 16.35 7.53
C ARG A 31 14.19 15.72 6.89
N SER A 32 15.09 15.13 7.66
CA SER A 32 16.24 14.42 7.10
C SER A 32 15.86 13.08 6.43
N ALA A 33 14.68 12.57 6.73
CA ALA A 33 14.12 11.38 6.11
C ALA A 33 13.40 11.65 4.76
N TRP A 34 13.29 12.91 4.36
CA TRP A 34 12.63 13.33 3.12
C TRP A 34 13.61 13.39 1.96
N ASP A 35 13.11 13.16 0.75
CA ASP A 35 13.88 13.38 -0.48
C ASP A 35 13.76 14.85 -0.96
N PRO A 36 14.53 15.25 -2.00
CA PRO A 36 14.48 16.61 -2.55
C PRO A 36 13.12 17.00 -3.18
N HIS A 37 12.22 16.05 -3.41
CA HIS A 37 10.89 16.25 -3.98
C HIS A 37 9.78 16.26 -2.90
N GLU A 38 10.17 16.43 -1.65
CA GLU A 38 9.26 16.42 -0.49
C GLU A 38 8.50 15.10 -0.30
N ASN A 39 9.09 13.98 -0.74
CA ASN A 39 8.59 12.64 -0.46
C ASN A 39 9.45 11.95 0.60
N ILE A 40 8.98 10.80 1.08
CA ILE A 40 9.80 9.95 1.94
C ILE A 40 11.02 9.41 1.19
N GLY A 41 12.21 9.53 1.79
CA GLY A 41 13.45 9.02 1.20
C GLY A 41 13.38 7.51 0.94
N TYR A 42 13.87 7.08 -0.23
CA TYR A 42 13.74 5.70 -0.71
C TYR A 42 14.18 4.63 0.31
N GLY A 43 15.34 4.78 0.91
CA GLY A 43 15.87 3.81 1.88
C GLY A 43 14.98 3.66 3.13
N THR A 44 14.45 4.78 3.61
CA THR A 44 13.51 4.82 4.74
C THR A 44 12.18 4.16 4.36
N LEU A 45 11.65 4.49 3.19
CA LEU A 45 10.42 3.87 2.66
C LEU A 45 10.57 2.33 2.58
N GLN A 46 11.67 1.83 2.03
CA GLN A 46 11.89 0.39 1.92
C GLN A 46 11.97 -0.30 3.29
N THR A 47 12.53 0.36 4.27
CA THR A 47 12.60 -0.17 5.64
C THR A 47 11.20 -0.28 6.26
N LEU A 48 10.37 0.75 6.13
CA LEU A 48 8.99 0.76 6.61
C LEU A 48 8.11 -0.26 5.87
N ARG A 49 8.24 -0.35 4.55
CA ARG A 49 7.53 -1.35 3.72
C ARG A 49 7.85 -2.78 4.14
N ARG A 50 9.14 -3.08 4.37
CA ARG A 50 9.56 -4.39 4.87
C ARG A 50 8.92 -4.71 6.23
N LYS A 51 8.90 -3.76 7.15
CA LYS A 51 8.25 -3.90 8.45
C LYS A 51 6.74 -4.11 8.31
N ALA A 52 6.06 -3.32 7.48
CA ALA A 52 4.63 -3.48 7.22
C ALA A 52 4.29 -4.87 6.67
N ARG A 53 5.11 -5.41 5.75
CA ARG A 53 4.97 -6.78 5.24
C ARG A 53 5.15 -7.83 6.35
N GLN A 54 6.19 -7.70 7.15
CA GLN A 54 6.44 -8.63 8.27
C GLN A 54 5.30 -8.66 9.28
N GLU A 55 4.63 -7.53 9.46
CA GLU A 55 3.46 -7.41 10.30
C GLU A 55 2.14 -7.80 9.60
N GLY A 56 2.17 -8.19 8.33
CA GLY A 56 0.98 -8.55 7.56
C GLY A 56 0.04 -7.35 7.33
N LEU A 57 0.60 -6.16 7.14
CA LEU A 57 -0.13 -4.91 6.88
C LEU A 57 0.12 -4.40 5.46
N TRP A 58 0.22 -5.31 4.49
CA TRP A 58 0.61 -5.00 3.12
C TRP A 58 -0.53 -5.18 2.13
N CYS A 59 -0.68 -4.27 1.15
CA CYS A 59 -1.66 -4.37 0.07
C CYS A 59 -3.08 -4.68 0.57
N LEU A 60 -3.61 -3.89 1.50
CA LEU A 60 -4.89 -4.10 2.16
C LEU A 60 -6.05 -4.28 1.18
N GLN A 61 -5.94 -3.67 -0.02
CA GLN A 61 -6.96 -3.61 -1.06
C GLN A 61 -7.09 -4.89 -1.89
N LEU A 62 -6.04 -5.70 -1.96
CA LEU A 62 -6.02 -6.93 -2.75
C LEU A 62 -6.70 -8.09 -2.04
N SER A 63 -7.14 -9.09 -2.81
CA SER A 63 -7.68 -10.33 -2.24
C SER A 63 -6.60 -11.15 -1.52
N LEU A 64 -7.03 -12.13 -0.72
CA LEU A 64 -6.11 -13.07 -0.08
C LEU A 64 -5.31 -13.88 -1.12
N GLU A 65 -5.93 -14.21 -2.27
CA GLU A 65 -5.28 -14.94 -3.37
C GLU A 65 -4.16 -14.14 -4.01
N ALA A 66 -4.32 -12.80 -4.06
CA ALA A 66 -3.33 -11.87 -4.57
C ALA A 66 -2.36 -11.36 -3.48
N GLY A 67 -2.29 -12.01 -2.33
CA GLY A 67 -1.36 -11.66 -1.25
C GLY A 67 -1.79 -10.45 -0.39
N GLY A 68 -2.99 -9.92 -0.60
CA GLY A 68 -3.58 -8.84 0.21
C GLY A 68 -4.39 -9.35 1.40
N LEU A 69 -5.22 -8.48 1.98
CA LEU A 69 -6.03 -8.81 3.16
C LEU A 69 -7.51 -9.10 2.85
N GLY A 70 -7.94 -8.96 1.60
CA GLY A 70 -9.31 -9.27 1.17
C GLY A 70 -10.40 -8.46 1.88
N LEU A 71 -10.11 -7.22 2.25
CA LEU A 71 -11.01 -6.41 3.06
C LEU A 71 -12.28 -6.01 2.29
N SER A 72 -13.40 -5.94 3.01
CA SER A 72 -14.61 -5.29 2.50
C SER A 72 -14.35 -3.79 2.27
N LYS A 73 -15.19 -3.12 1.47
CA LYS A 73 -15.05 -1.67 1.24
C LYS A 73 -15.16 -0.85 2.54
N VAL A 74 -15.99 -1.29 3.48
CA VAL A 74 -16.08 -0.68 4.82
C VAL A 74 -14.76 -0.91 5.59
N GLY A 75 -14.24 -2.13 5.57
CA GLY A 75 -12.95 -2.45 6.21
C GLY A 75 -11.80 -1.63 5.64
N MET A 76 -11.73 -1.49 4.31
CA MET A 76 -10.75 -0.62 3.65
C MET A 76 -10.88 0.84 4.11
N ALA A 77 -12.11 1.39 4.10
CA ALA A 77 -12.34 2.78 4.50
C ALA A 77 -11.87 3.06 5.93
N VAL A 78 -12.20 2.17 6.87
CA VAL A 78 -11.80 2.28 8.28
C VAL A 78 -10.29 2.19 8.46
N CYS A 79 -9.61 1.31 7.72
CA CYS A 79 -8.16 1.18 7.77
C CYS A 79 -7.47 2.37 7.10
N TYR A 80 -8.01 2.86 5.97
CA TYR A 80 -7.46 4.01 5.26
C TYR A 80 -7.58 5.30 6.06
N GLU A 81 -8.64 5.47 6.85
CA GLU A 81 -8.78 6.63 7.74
C GLU A 81 -7.56 6.77 8.68
N VAL A 82 -7.18 5.70 9.35
CA VAL A 82 -6.02 5.73 10.27
C VAL A 82 -4.68 5.75 9.55
N MET A 83 -4.60 5.12 8.38
CA MET A 83 -3.41 5.14 7.51
C MET A 83 -3.10 6.56 7.03
N ASN A 84 -4.11 7.32 6.61
CA ASN A 84 -4.00 8.67 6.09
C ASN A 84 -3.80 9.74 7.18
N ARG A 85 -3.57 9.37 8.43
CA ARG A 85 -3.08 10.30 9.47
C ARG A 85 -1.65 10.77 9.20
N SER A 86 -0.91 10.05 8.37
CA SER A 86 0.38 10.42 7.80
C SER A 86 0.29 10.52 6.29
N ILE A 87 0.94 11.54 5.70
CA ILE A 87 1.06 11.65 4.24
C ILE A 87 1.89 10.50 3.63
N PHE A 88 2.76 9.87 4.43
CA PHE A 88 3.53 8.70 4.02
C PHE A 88 2.81 7.37 4.26
N GLY A 89 1.72 7.36 5.04
CA GLY A 89 1.00 6.13 5.36
C GLY A 89 0.63 5.32 4.12
N PRO A 90 -0.10 5.87 3.15
CA PRO A 90 -0.53 5.12 1.97
C PRO A 90 0.62 4.46 1.20
N VAL A 91 1.73 5.16 0.98
CA VAL A 91 2.87 4.57 0.24
C VAL A 91 3.62 3.50 1.04
N VAL A 92 3.63 3.61 2.37
CA VAL A 92 4.25 2.62 3.25
C VAL A 92 3.51 1.28 3.20
N PHE A 93 2.18 1.30 3.14
CA PHE A 93 1.36 0.08 3.08
C PHE A 93 1.06 -0.40 1.65
N ASN A 94 1.65 0.24 0.63
CA ASN A 94 1.38 0.00 -0.79
C ASN A 94 -0.12 0.14 -1.14
N SER A 95 -0.72 1.17 -0.61
CA SER A 95 -2.14 1.51 -0.76
C SER A 95 -2.31 2.95 -1.26
N ALA A 96 -1.30 3.47 -1.98
CA ALA A 96 -1.32 4.80 -2.58
C ALA A 96 -1.65 4.74 -4.07
N ALA A 97 -2.29 5.78 -4.58
CA ALA A 97 -2.42 5.99 -6.01
C ALA A 97 -1.03 6.28 -6.62
N PRO A 98 -0.77 5.86 -7.87
CA PRO A 98 -1.66 5.12 -8.77
C PRO A 98 -1.67 3.60 -8.54
N ASP A 99 -0.73 3.06 -7.77
CA ASP A 99 -0.48 1.62 -7.65
C ASP A 99 -1.69 0.86 -7.12
N ASP A 100 -2.36 1.40 -6.11
CA ASP A 100 -3.52 0.76 -5.50
C ASP A 100 -4.63 0.48 -6.53
N GLY A 101 -4.98 1.48 -7.34
CA GLY A 101 -5.98 1.36 -8.39
C GLY A 101 -5.55 0.40 -9.50
N ASN A 102 -4.30 0.51 -9.95
CA ASN A 102 -3.73 -0.34 -11.00
C ASN A 102 -3.69 -1.81 -10.57
N MET A 103 -3.28 -2.09 -9.35
CA MET A 103 -3.30 -3.46 -8.80
C MET A 103 -4.72 -4.03 -8.76
N MET A 104 -5.71 -3.26 -8.33
CA MET A 104 -7.10 -3.70 -8.29
C MET A 104 -7.67 -3.96 -9.70
N VAL A 105 -7.31 -3.15 -10.69
CA VAL A 105 -7.71 -3.36 -12.09
C VAL A 105 -7.08 -4.64 -12.63
N LEU A 106 -5.77 -4.80 -12.45
CA LEU A 106 -5.06 -6.00 -12.89
C LEU A 106 -5.59 -7.26 -12.20
N GLU A 107 -5.87 -7.21 -10.91
CA GLU A 107 -6.44 -8.34 -10.18
C GLU A 107 -7.80 -8.77 -10.75
N LYS A 108 -8.66 -7.82 -11.06
CA LYS A 108 -10.04 -8.11 -11.50
C LYS A 108 -10.15 -8.43 -12.98
N LEU A 109 -9.45 -7.68 -13.82
CA LEU A 109 -9.64 -7.66 -15.26
C LEU A 109 -8.44 -8.22 -16.04
N GLY A 110 -7.27 -8.30 -15.42
CA GLY A 110 -6.06 -8.79 -16.07
C GLY A 110 -6.13 -10.27 -16.44
N THR A 111 -5.53 -10.62 -17.58
CA THR A 111 -5.29 -12.02 -17.96
C THR A 111 -4.29 -12.67 -16.99
N ALA A 112 -4.20 -14.00 -16.98
CA ALA A 112 -3.22 -14.71 -16.18
C ALA A 112 -1.77 -14.25 -16.46
N GLU A 113 -1.45 -13.98 -17.73
CA GLU A 113 -0.16 -13.45 -18.16
C GLU A 113 0.10 -12.05 -17.63
N GLN A 114 -0.89 -11.14 -17.75
CA GLN A 114 -0.78 -9.77 -17.22
C GLN A 114 -0.63 -9.75 -15.70
N LYS A 115 -1.39 -10.58 -14.98
CA LYS A 115 -1.26 -10.71 -13.52
C LYS A 115 0.14 -11.19 -13.13
N SER A 116 0.63 -12.26 -13.77
CA SER A 116 1.97 -12.79 -13.51
C SER A 116 3.07 -11.79 -13.84
N ARG A 117 2.91 -11.03 -14.94
CA ARG A 117 3.93 -10.08 -15.40
C ARG A 117 3.93 -8.78 -14.63
N TRP A 118 2.76 -8.24 -14.28
CA TRP A 118 2.62 -6.88 -13.75
C TRP A 118 2.20 -6.86 -12.28
N LEU A 119 1.16 -7.61 -11.88
CA LEU A 119 0.67 -7.59 -10.51
C LEU A 119 1.72 -8.13 -9.52
N ALA A 120 2.30 -9.29 -9.82
CA ALA A 120 3.38 -9.85 -9.00
C ALA A 120 4.59 -8.91 -8.88
N ARG A 121 4.87 -8.12 -9.93
CA ARG A 121 5.94 -7.12 -9.89
C ARG A 121 5.60 -5.91 -9.01
N ILE A 122 4.40 -5.35 -9.10
CA ILE A 122 3.97 -4.24 -8.25
C ILE A 122 4.01 -4.65 -6.77
N GLU A 123 3.65 -5.89 -6.46
CA GLU A 123 3.77 -6.45 -5.11
C GLU A 123 5.21 -6.61 -4.63
N LEU A 124 6.11 -7.08 -5.53
CA LEU A 124 7.51 -7.36 -5.22
C LEU A 124 8.40 -6.11 -5.39
N PHE A 125 8.13 -5.28 -6.40
CA PHE A 125 9.00 -4.16 -6.83
C PHE A 125 8.86 -2.89 -6.02
N ALA A 126 8.04 -2.87 -5.01
CA ALA A 126 8.24 -1.89 -3.96
C ALA A 126 9.70 -1.91 -3.40
N GLU A 127 10.57 -2.76 -3.93
CA GLU A 127 11.96 -2.94 -3.50
C GLU A 127 13.03 -2.39 -4.46
N THR A 128 12.69 -1.88 -5.65
CA THR A 128 13.73 -1.37 -6.58
C THR A 128 13.44 0.03 -7.13
N PRO A 129 14.49 0.86 -7.39
CA PRO A 129 14.34 2.19 -8.00
C PRO A 129 13.67 2.17 -9.38
N GLN A 130 13.67 1.01 -10.05
CA GLN A 130 13.07 0.81 -11.37
C GLN A 130 11.53 0.68 -11.34
N SER A 131 10.90 0.62 -10.17
CA SER A 131 9.44 0.57 -10.07
C SER A 131 8.75 1.81 -10.65
N GLN A 132 9.37 2.98 -10.55
CA GLN A 132 8.84 4.20 -11.16
C GLN A 132 8.84 4.16 -12.68
N THR A 133 9.77 3.43 -13.31
CA THR A 133 9.83 3.26 -14.77
C THR A 133 8.74 2.31 -15.29
N ILE A 134 8.34 1.32 -14.48
CA ILE A 134 7.32 0.33 -14.85
C ILE A 134 5.92 0.93 -14.80
N ILE A 135 5.66 1.90 -13.94
CA ILE A 135 4.39 2.64 -13.89
C ILE A 135 4.18 3.41 -15.20
N GLY A 136 5.22 4.10 -15.71
CA GLY A 136 5.16 4.78 -17.01
C GLY A 136 4.93 3.84 -18.20
N GLU A 137 5.47 2.61 -18.14
CA GLU A 137 5.22 1.60 -19.17
C GLU A 137 3.81 0.97 -19.10
N ALA A 138 3.20 0.87 -17.91
CA ALA A 138 1.85 0.35 -17.74
C ALA A 138 0.78 1.37 -18.17
N GLU A 139 1.01 2.66 -18.00
CA GLU A 139 0.11 3.73 -18.47
C GLU A 139 -0.03 3.74 -20.00
N VAL A 140 1.03 3.40 -20.76
CA VAL A 140 1.04 3.35 -22.22
C VAL A 140 0.20 2.19 -22.77
N PHE A 141 -0.14 1.17 -21.99
CA PHE A 141 -0.93 0.00 -22.45
C PHE A 141 -2.42 0.11 -22.16
N LEU A 142 -2.89 1.18 -21.51
CA LEU A 142 -4.31 1.43 -21.24
C LEU A 142 -4.96 2.41 -22.23
N GLU A 143 -4.20 2.94 -23.20
CA GLU A 143 -4.69 3.65 -24.38
C GLU A 143 -4.92 2.67 -25.55
#